data_11aae69922a1a0a515a5956bf00b4fa4
#
_entry.id   11aae69922a1a0a515a5956bf00b4fa4
#
_cell.length_a   1.000
_cell.length_b   1.000
_cell.length_c   1.000
_cell.angle_alpha   90.00
_cell.angle_beta   90.00
_cell.angle_gamma   90.00
#
_symmetry.space_group_name_H-M   'P 1'
#
loop_
_entity.id
_entity.type
_entity.pdbx_description
1 polymer ?
#
loop_
_entity_poly.entity_id
_entity_poly.type
_entity_poly.pdbx_seq_one_letter_code
_entity_poly.pdbx_strand_id
1 'polypeptide(L)'
;MSTDNTKYQLLKDYYSTGVEDKRLQADKAHQVEFLTTTRYIDKYLKHNDKILEVGAGTVAYSIYYAEKGYEVNSLELVPENINILKSKITKDMNINVTEGTALDLSCYENNTFDMTLVLGPLYHLYTEEDKKKAIEEALRVTKPNGYLYIAYLTNDSVMLSYGLKKRHLLDKGLFDENYKFYDKPEEIFTTFNIDEFNKLMDNYPIENISTVATDGLSSILRDYVNILDDEEFKVWLDYHYKSCEKKDLIGYSSHALYIGKKK
;
A
#
# COMPACT_ATOMS: atom_id res chain seq x y z
N MET A 1 12.02 -2.48 -27.63
CA MET A 1 10.73 -2.62 -26.93
C MET A 1 11.04 -2.30 -25.49
N SER A 2 10.38 -1.32 -24.92
CA SER A 2 10.75 -0.82 -23.60
C SER A 2 10.42 -1.86 -22.53
N THR A 3 11.25 -1.94 -21.49
CA THR A 3 11.05 -2.71 -20.26
C THR A 3 9.68 -2.47 -19.59
N ASP A 4 9.09 -1.32 -19.86
CA ASP A 4 7.75 -0.89 -19.45
C ASP A 4 6.62 -1.86 -19.86
N ASN A 5 6.65 -2.33 -21.12
CA ASN A 5 5.58 -3.20 -21.64
C ASN A 5 5.59 -4.59 -20.99
N THR A 6 6.77 -5.09 -20.63
CA THR A 6 6.94 -6.39 -19.97
C THR A 6 6.43 -6.31 -18.51
N LYS A 7 6.76 -5.24 -17.79
CA LYS A 7 6.33 -5.05 -16.40
C LYS A 7 4.82 -4.86 -16.30
N TYR A 8 4.25 -4.04 -17.18
CA TYR A 8 2.80 -3.87 -17.26
C TYR A 8 2.08 -5.21 -17.49
N GLN A 9 2.59 -6.03 -18.41
CA GLN A 9 1.99 -7.34 -18.68
C GLN A 9 2.10 -8.28 -17.47
N LEU A 10 3.24 -8.30 -16.78
CA LEU A 10 3.41 -9.10 -15.55
C LEU A 10 2.42 -8.68 -14.45
N LEU A 11 2.24 -7.37 -14.24
CA LEU A 11 1.27 -6.86 -13.28
C LEU A 11 -0.15 -7.23 -13.68
N LYS A 12 -0.49 -7.06 -14.95
CA LYS A 12 -1.80 -7.43 -15.47
C LYS A 12 -2.07 -8.93 -15.28
N ASP A 13 -1.14 -9.79 -15.64
CA ASP A 13 -1.28 -11.24 -15.51
C ASP A 13 -1.45 -11.66 -14.04
N TYR A 14 -0.70 -11.04 -13.12
CA TYR A 14 -0.82 -11.30 -11.69
C TYR A 14 -2.18 -10.88 -11.13
N TYR A 15 -2.61 -9.64 -11.41
CA TYR A 15 -3.83 -9.10 -10.83
C TYR A 15 -5.11 -9.55 -11.54
N SER A 16 -5.04 -9.98 -12.81
CA SER A 16 -6.20 -10.52 -13.53
C SER A 16 -6.76 -11.82 -12.92
N THR A 17 -5.99 -12.47 -12.05
CA THR A 17 -6.42 -13.69 -11.34
C THR A 17 -7.47 -13.42 -10.26
N GLY A 18 -7.73 -12.14 -9.93
CA GLY A 18 -8.67 -11.72 -8.87
C GLY A 18 -8.19 -12.04 -7.45
N VAL A 19 -6.91 -12.38 -7.26
CA VAL A 19 -6.32 -12.74 -5.94
C VAL A 19 -6.49 -11.60 -4.93
N GLU A 20 -6.45 -10.36 -5.38
CA GLU A 20 -6.57 -9.19 -4.50
C GLU A 20 -8.01 -8.89 -4.05
N ASP A 21 -9.04 -9.36 -4.78
CA ASP A 21 -10.44 -8.93 -4.57
C ASP A 21 -10.96 -9.14 -3.13
N LYS A 22 -10.42 -10.13 -2.44
CA LYS A 22 -10.81 -10.41 -1.04
C LYS A 22 -9.63 -10.47 -0.09
N ARG A 23 -8.42 -10.11 -0.55
CA ARG A 23 -7.21 -10.32 0.22
C ARG A 23 -7.32 -9.72 1.64
N LEU A 24 -7.69 -8.46 1.74
CA LEU A 24 -7.77 -7.75 3.03
C LEU A 24 -8.90 -8.24 3.96
N GLN A 25 -9.82 -9.04 3.45
CA GLN A 25 -10.95 -9.62 4.21
C GLN A 25 -10.89 -11.15 4.27
N ALA A 26 -9.88 -11.78 3.67
CA ALA A 26 -9.81 -13.22 3.50
C ALA A 26 -9.76 -13.97 4.84
N ASP A 27 -9.04 -13.43 5.81
CA ASP A 27 -8.86 -14.00 7.14
C ASP A 27 -8.46 -12.93 8.18
N LYS A 28 -8.40 -13.29 9.46
CA LYS A 28 -8.07 -12.39 10.56
C LYS A 28 -6.70 -11.73 10.41
N ALA A 29 -5.70 -12.46 9.94
CA ALA A 29 -4.34 -11.92 9.75
C ALA A 29 -4.30 -10.82 8.67
N HIS A 30 -5.03 -10.97 7.56
CA HIS A 30 -5.13 -9.94 6.53
C HIS A 30 -6.00 -8.75 6.97
N GLN A 31 -7.02 -8.98 7.79
CA GLN A 31 -7.84 -7.90 8.34
C GLN A 31 -7.03 -6.90 9.18
N VAL A 32 -5.95 -7.34 9.83
CA VAL A 32 -5.07 -6.45 10.62
C VAL A 32 -4.53 -5.32 9.76
N GLU A 33 -4.09 -5.59 8.52
CA GLU A 33 -3.61 -4.57 7.58
C GLU A 33 -4.70 -3.53 7.28
N PHE A 34 -5.89 -3.98 6.92
CA PHE A 34 -7.00 -3.09 6.60
C PHE A 34 -7.44 -2.23 7.78
N LEU A 35 -7.64 -2.86 8.94
CA LEU A 35 -8.07 -2.20 10.16
C LEU A 35 -7.04 -1.19 10.67
N THR A 36 -5.75 -1.50 10.53
CA THR A 36 -4.67 -0.58 10.92
C THR A 36 -4.59 0.59 9.96
N THR A 37 -4.58 0.35 8.66
CA THR A 37 -4.51 1.40 7.65
C THR A 37 -5.70 2.37 7.78
N THR A 38 -6.93 1.85 7.86
CA THR A 38 -8.13 2.69 8.03
C THR A 38 -8.13 3.46 9.35
N ARG A 39 -7.66 2.86 10.46
CA ARG A 39 -7.49 3.56 11.73
C ARG A 39 -6.60 4.80 11.61
N TYR A 40 -5.49 4.70 10.89
CA TYR A 40 -4.56 5.82 10.70
C TYR A 40 -5.06 6.86 9.69
N ILE A 41 -5.82 6.46 8.69
CA ILE A 41 -6.49 7.39 7.77
C ILE A 41 -7.58 8.15 8.55
N ASP A 42 -8.47 7.45 9.26
CA ASP A 42 -9.57 8.02 10.03
C ASP A 42 -9.09 9.02 11.10
N LYS A 43 -7.88 8.86 11.62
CA LYS A 43 -7.28 9.77 12.62
C LYS A 43 -7.12 11.21 12.10
N TYR A 44 -6.88 11.37 10.81
CA TYR A 44 -6.60 12.68 10.19
C TYR A 44 -7.68 13.11 9.19
N LEU A 45 -8.59 12.21 8.82
CA LEU A 45 -9.66 12.45 7.88
C LEU A 45 -10.73 13.38 8.50
N LYS A 46 -11.12 14.43 7.77
CA LYS A 46 -12.12 15.40 8.18
C LYS A 46 -13.35 15.30 7.30
N HIS A 47 -14.48 15.76 7.80
CA HIS A 47 -15.72 15.83 7.03
C HIS A 47 -15.49 16.63 5.73
N ASN A 48 -15.97 16.11 4.60
CA ASN A 48 -15.82 16.66 3.26
C ASN A 48 -14.39 16.62 2.67
N ASP A 49 -13.43 15.96 3.29
CA ASP A 49 -12.13 15.73 2.66
C ASP A 49 -12.30 14.92 1.37
N LYS A 50 -11.53 15.29 0.35
CA LYS A 50 -11.43 14.57 -0.91
C LYS A 50 -10.28 13.58 -0.86
N ILE A 51 -10.58 12.33 -1.20
CA ILE A 51 -9.62 11.23 -1.16
C ILE A 51 -9.24 10.84 -2.59
N LEU A 52 -7.95 10.67 -2.85
CA LEU A 52 -7.43 9.98 -4.01
C LEU A 52 -6.79 8.67 -3.57
N GLU A 53 -7.21 7.55 -4.15
CA GLU A 53 -6.49 6.28 -4.05
C GLU A 53 -5.81 5.97 -5.38
N VAL A 54 -4.47 5.91 -5.36
CA VAL A 54 -3.62 5.61 -6.52
C VAL A 54 -3.27 4.14 -6.51
N GLY A 55 -3.61 3.41 -7.57
CA GLY A 55 -3.50 1.96 -7.64
C GLY A 55 -4.53 1.28 -6.73
N ALA A 56 -5.80 1.63 -6.93
CA ALA A 56 -6.90 1.22 -6.06
C ALA A 56 -7.13 -0.31 -6.00
N GLY A 57 -6.56 -1.07 -6.93
CA GLY A 57 -6.71 -2.51 -6.98
C GLY A 57 -8.18 -2.91 -7.06
N THR A 58 -8.57 -3.84 -6.21
CA THR A 58 -9.93 -4.33 -6.11
C THR A 58 -10.77 -3.61 -5.04
N VAL A 59 -10.28 -2.45 -4.51
CA VAL A 59 -11.16 -1.41 -3.98
C VAL A 59 -11.54 -1.44 -2.51
N ALA A 60 -10.83 -2.12 -1.69
CA ALA A 60 -11.21 -2.19 -0.28
C ALA A 60 -11.32 -0.81 0.38
N TYR A 61 -10.37 0.09 0.16
CA TYR A 61 -10.37 1.42 0.78
C TYR A 61 -11.29 2.39 0.06
N SER A 62 -11.29 2.43 -1.27
CA SER A 62 -12.17 3.32 -2.05
C SER A 62 -13.64 3.10 -1.74
N ILE A 63 -14.11 1.86 -1.73
CA ILE A 63 -15.49 1.53 -1.38
C ILE A 63 -15.78 1.88 0.08
N TYR A 64 -14.90 1.51 1.00
CA TYR A 64 -15.08 1.80 2.43
C TYR A 64 -15.27 3.29 2.72
N TYR A 65 -14.49 4.18 2.08
CA TYR A 65 -14.65 5.62 2.28
C TYR A 65 -15.83 6.20 1.51
N ALA A 66 -16.15 5.68 0.33
CA ALA A 66 -17.35 6.09 -0.42
C ALA A 66 -18.63 5.71 0.34
N GLU A 67 -18.70 4.53 0.97
CA GLU A 67 -19.81 4.12 1.86
C GLU A 67 -19.96 5.04 3.09
N LYS A 68 -18.86 5.61 3.56
CA LYS A 68 -18.87 6.63 4.63
C LYS A 68 -19.27 8.03 4.15
N GLY A 69 -19.53 8.21 2.85
CA GLY A 69 -20.01 9.46 2.26
C GLY A 69 -18.91 10.42 1.81
N TYR A 70 -17.65 9.99 1.75
CA TYR A 70 -16.55 10.80 1.22
C TYR A 70 -16.55 10.83 -0.30
N GLU A 71 -16.05 11.93 -0.89
CA GLU A 71 -15.70 11.99 -2.31
C GLU A 71 -14.39 11.24 -2.53
N VAL A 72 -14.46 10.13 -3.27
CA VAL A 72 -13.31 9.26 -3.54
C VAL A 72 -13.01 9.28 -5.03
N ASN A 73 -11.75 9.49 -5.37
CA ASN A 73 -11.23 9.31 -6.72
C ASN A 73 -10.28 8.11 -6.70
N SER A 74 -10.55 7.13 -7.54
CA SER A 74 -9.78 5.88 -7.63
C SER A 74 -9.09 5.84 -8.97
N LEU A 75 -7.76 5.79 -8.96
CA LEU A 75 -6.97 5.58 -10.16
C LEU A 75 -6.42 4.16 -10.15
N GLU A 76 -6.64 3.41 -11.23
CA GLU A 76 -6.21 2.01 -11.34
C GLU A 76 -5.63 1.74 -12.73
N LEU A 77 -4.57 0.94 -12.78
CA LEU A 77 -3.84 0.61 -14.00
C LEU A 77 -4.46 -0.58 -14.74
N VAL A 78 -4.97 -1.57 -14.00
CA VAL A 78 -5.41 -2.87 -14.53
C VAL A 78 -6.90 -2.84 -14.86
N PRO A 79 -7.30 -2.97 -16.13
CA PRO A 79 -8.70 -2.87 -16.55
C PRO A 79 -9.63 -3.87 -15.85
N GLU A 80 -9.13 -5.06 -15.53
CA GLU A 80 -9.87 -6.09 -14.80
C GLU A 80 -10.26 -5.62 -13.40
N ASN A 81 -9.33 -4.97 -12.68
CA ASN A 81 -9.60 -4.37 -11.38
C ASN A 81 -10.61 -3.23 -11.47
N ILE A 82 -10.50 -2.38 -12.52
CA ILE A 82 -11.46 -1.31 -12.80
C ILE A 82 -12.88 -1.87 -12.97
N ASN A 83 -13.02 -2.98 -13.68
CA ASN A 83 -14.31 -3.62 -13.87
C ASN A 83 -14.89 -4.17 -12.56
N ILE A 84 -14.06 -4.78 -11.74
CA ILE A 84 -14.46 -5.25 -10.39
C ILE A 84 -14.89 -4.06 -9.54
N LEU A 85 -14.10 -2.99 -9.52
CA LEU A 85 -14.44 -1.75 -8.81
C LEU A 85 -15.81 -1.21 -9.23
N LYS A 86 -15.99 -0.99 -10.54
CA LYS A 86 -17.24 -0.46 -11.08
C LYS A 86 -18.44 -1.33 -10.73
N SER A 87 -18.27 -2.64 -10.62
CA SER A 87 -19.36 -3.56 -10.25
C SER A 87 -19.81 -3.43 -8.78
N LYS A 88 -18.97 -2.88 -7.91
CA LYS A 88 -19.26 -2.68 -6.49
C LYS A 88 -19.83 -1.30 -6.17
N ILE A 89 -19.74 -0.35 -7.11
CA ILE A 89 -20.25 1.02 -6.92
C ILE A 89 -21.77 1.03 -6.94
N THR A 90 -22.38 1.60 -5.90
CA THR A 90 -23.82 1.86 -5.81
C THR A 90 -24.11 3.33 -6.12
N LYS A 91 -25.40 3.65 -6.34
CA LYS A 91 -25.83 5.00 -6.70
C LYS A 91 -25.59 6.05 -5.61
N ASP A 92 -25.46 5.62 -4.37
CA ASP A 92 -25.29 6.51 -3.22
C ASP A 92 -23.81 6.80 -2.92
N MET A 93 -22.89 6.14 -3.63
CA MET A 93 -21.46 6.34 -3.49
C MET A 93 -20.97 7.48 -4.39
N ASN A 94 -20.23 8.43 -3.80
CA ASN A 94 -19.54 9.48 -4.54
C ASN A 94 -18.12 9.03 -4.90
N ILE A 95 -17.99 8.20 -5.94
CA ILE A 95 -16.72 7.62 -6.37
C ILE A 95 -16.51 7.79 -7.88
N ASN A 96 -15.33 8.32 -8.24
CA ASN A 96 -14.89 8.47 -9.62
C ASN A 96 -13.75 7.49 -9.90
N VAL A 97 -13.84 6.74 -10.99
CA VAL A 97 -12.84 5.75 -11.38
C VAL A 97 -12.15 6.17 -12.67
N THR A 98 -10.84 6.29 -12.62
CA THR A 98 -9.98 6.67 -13.74
C THR A 98 -8.99 5.56 -14.04
N GLU A 99 -8.83 5.19 -15.30
CA GLU A 99 -7.73 4.33 -15.74
C GLU A 99 -6.45 5.16 -15.86
N GLY A 100 -5.37 4.71 -15.21
CA GLY A 100 -4.11 5.45 -15.22
C GLY A 100 -3.01 4.78 -14.39
N THR A 101 -1.87 5.44 -14.35
CA THR A 101 -0.67 4.96 -13.65
C THR A 101 -0.23 5.96 -12.58
N ALA A 102 0.40 5.46 -11.51
CA ALA A 102 1.01 6.30 -10.48
C ALA A 102 2.12 7.23 -11.02
N LEU A 103 2.66 6.93 -12.20
CA LEU A 103 3.70 7.73 -12.85
C LEU A 103 3.14 8.97 -13.57
N ASP A 104 1.83 9.02 -13.79
CA ASP A 104 1.17 10.15 -14.46
C ASP A 104 -0.22 10.39 -13.86
N LEU A 105 -0.32 11.38 -13.01
CA LEU A 105 -1.57 11.87 -12.43
C LEU A 105 -2.04 13.18 -13.09
N SER A 106 -1.63 13.47 -14.33
CA SER A 106 -1.97 14.72 -15.05
C SER A 106 -3.46 14.92 -15.28
N CYS A 107 -4.27 13.86 -15.15
CA CYS A 107 -5.73 13.94 -15.14
C CYS A 107 -6.29 14.70 -13.92
N TYR A 108 -5.47 14.95 -12.90
CA TYR A 108 -5.82 15.72 -11.71
C TYR A 108 -4.99 17.00 -11.62
N GLU A 109 -5.65 18.08 -11.22
CA GLU A 109 -4.99 19.36 -10.97
C GLU A 109 -4.09 19.31 -9.73
N ASN A 110 -3.15 20.26 -9.64
CA ASN A 110 -2.31 20.42 -8.47
C ASN A 110 -3.16 20.73 -7.23
N ASN A 111 -2.76 20.22 -6.07
CA ASN A 111 -3.38 20.56 -4.78
C ASN A 111 -4.90 20.30 -4.74
N THR A 112 -5.34 19.17 -5.26
CA THR A 112 -6.76 18.81 -5.37
C THR A 112 -7.26 18.01 -4.16
N PHE A 113 -6.44 17.10 -3.62
CA PHE A 113 -6.87 16.13 -2.63
C PHE A 113 -6.38 16.47 -1.22
N ASP A 114 -7.25 16.26 -0.24
CA ASP A 114 -6.92 16.41 1.17
C ASP A 114 -6.14 15.20 1.67
N MET A 115 -6.45 14.02 1.12
CA MET A 115 -5.74 12.77 1.37
C MET A 115 -5.41 12.06 0.06
N THR A 116 -4.14 11.67 -0.09
CA THR A 116 -3.68 10.85 -1.22
C THR A 116 -3.11 9.54 -0.67
N LEU A 117 -3.69 8.43 -1.11
CA LEU A 117 -3.36 7.08 -0.70
C LEU A 117 -2.60 6.38 -1.84
N VAL A 118 -1.36 5.99 -1.61
CA VAL A 118 -0.50 5.23 -2.53
C VAL A 118 -0.21 3.89 -1.86
N LEU A 119 -1.22 3.02 -1.79
CA LEU A 119 -1.18 1.82 -0.96
C LEU A 119 -0.71 0.55 -1.69
N GLY A 120 -0.37 0.67 -2.97
CA GLY A 120 0.08 -0.45 -3.81
C GLY A 120 1.20 -0.12 -4.79
N PRO A 121 1.12 0.96 -5.53
CA PRO A 121 1.98 1.20 -6.69
C PRO A 121 3.47 1.16 -6.41
N LEU A 122 3.92 1.71 -5.27
CA LEU A 122 5.35 1.95 -5.06
C LEU A 122 6.18 0.67 -5.02
N TYR A 123 5.64 -0.41 -4.49
CA TYR A 123 6.34 -1.70 -4.46
C TYR A 123 6.24 -2.51 -5.76
N HIS A 124 5.67 -1.92 -6.81
CA HIS A 124 5.69 -2.44 -8.18
C HIS A 124 6.65 -1.67 -9.09
N LEU A 125 7.26 -0.59 -8.59
CA LEU A 125 8.22 0.22 -9.32
C LEU A 125 9.63 -0.22 -8.93
N TYR A 126 10.41 -0.71 -9.89
CA TYR A 126 11.76 -1.23 -9.62
C TYR A 126 12.87 -0.21 -9.85
N THR A 127 12.62 0.86 -10.63
CA THR A 127 13.60 1.93 -10.83
C THR A 127 13.42 3.04 -9.81
N GLU A 128 14.55 3.62 -9.37
CA GLU A 128 14.54 4.79 -8.49
C GLU A 128 13.85 6.00 -9.12
N GLU A 129 13.96 6.13 -10.45
CA GLU A 129 13.32 7.20 -11.21
C GLU A 129 11.80 7.10 -11.16
N ASP A 130 11.23 5.90 -11.39
CA ASP A 130 9.80 5.69 -11.33
C ASP A 130 9.25 5.86 -9.90
N LYS A 131 9.98 5.35 -8.89
CA LYS A 131 9.62 5.55 -7.48
C LYS A 131 9.53 7.04 -7.13
N LYS A 132 10.54 7.83 -7.53
CA LYS A 132 10.56 9.28 -7.33
C LYS A 132 9.43 9.97 -8.09
N LYS A 133 9.21 9.60 -9.35
CA LYS A 133 8.13 10.17 -10.17
C LYS A 133 6.76 9.94 -9.55
N ALA A 134 6.48 8.74 -9.07
CA ALA A 134 5.22 8.42 -8.41
C ALA A 134 5.01 9.24 -7.12
N ILE A 135 6.07 9.44 -6.32
CA ILE A 135 6.01 10.28 -5.12
C ILE A 135 5.77 11.75 -5.48
N GLU A 136 6.46 12.26 -6.49
CA GLU A 136 6.30 13.64 -6.98
C GLU A 136 4.88 13.92 -7.47
N GLU A 137 4.32 13.02 -8.26
CA GLU A 137 2.95 13.13 -8.74
C GLU A 137 1.93 13.08 -7.58
N ALA A 138 2.10 12.14 -6.65
CA ALA A 138 1.25 12.07 -5.46
C ALA A 138 1.33 13.34 -4.60
N LEU A 139 2.54 13.89 -4.41
CA LEU A 139 2.73 15.16 -3.72
C LEU A 139 2.12 16.33 -4.49
N ARG A 140 2.25 16.36 -5.82
CA ARG A 140 1.71 17.44 -6.66
C ARG A 140 0.19 17.56 -6.48
N VAL A 141 -0.53 16.45 -6.50
CA VAL A 141 -2.00 16.45 -6.41
C VAL A 141 -2.52 16.60 -4.99
N THR A 142 -1.68 16.32 -3.97
CA THR A 142 -2.03 16.54 -2.56
C THR A 142 -2.01 18.03 -2.22
N LYS A 143 -3.01 18.54 -1.50
CA LYS A 143 -3.07 19.94 -1.02
C LYS A 143 -1.94 20.27 -0.04
N PRO A 144 -1.52 21.55 0.10
CA PRO A 144 -0.75 21.99 1.24
C PRO A 144 -1.49 21.66 2.55
N ASN A 145 -0.77 21.13 3.53
CA ASN A 145 -1.30 20.58 4.77
C ASN A 145 -2.17 19.32 4.62
N GLY A 146 -2.34 18.78 3.40
CA GLY A 146 -2.94 17.49 3.13
C GLY A 146 -2.03 16.33 3.52
N TYR A 147 -2.58 15.14 3.60
CA TYR A 147 -1.86 13.94 4.02
C TYR A 147 -1.58 13.01 2.85
N LEU A 148 -0.37 12.45 2.84
CA LEU A 148 0.08 11.43 1.90
C LEU A 148 0.38 10.15 2.67
N TYR A 149 -0.25 9.06 2.26
CA TYR A 149 -0.06 7.72 2.79
C TYR A 149 0.62 6.87 1.73
N ILE A 150 1.77 6.29 2.06
CA ILE A 150 2.50 5.41 1.13
C ILE A 150 2.77 4.08 1.79
N ALA A 151 2.21 3.01 1.23
CA ALA A 151 2.55 1.66 1.64
C ALA A 151 3.76 1.14 0.85
N TYR A 152 4.63 0.41 1.52
CA TYR A 152 5.76 -0.28 0.92
C TYR A 152 6.02 -1.61 1.62
N LEU A 153 6.64 -2.55 0.89
CA LEU A 153 7.03 -3.84 1.43
C LEU A 153 8.37 -3.74 2.15
N THR A 154 8.48 -4.36 3.32
CA THR A 154 9.74 -4.37 4.06
C THR A 154 10.63 -5.54 3.63
N ASN A 155 11.92 -5.29 3.54
CA ASN A 155 12.89 -6.29 3.15
C ASN A 155 12.94 -7.49 4.10
N ASP A 156 12.97 -7.23 5.42
CA ASP A 156 13.11 -8.30 6.41
C ASP A 156 11.89 -9.23 6.44
N SER A 157 10.69 -8.72 6.16
CA SER A 157 9.51 -9.57 6.05
C SER A 157 9.57 -10.49 4.83
N VAL A 158 10.14 -10.02 3.71
CA VAL A 158 10.35 -10.86 2.51
C VAL A 158 11.38 -11.94 2.79
N MET A 159 12.47 -11.63 3.51
CA MET A 159 13.43 -12.64 3.95
C MET A 159 12.76 -13.72 4.79
N LEU A 160 11.89 -13.35 5.72
CA LEU A 160 11.18 -14.30 6.56
C LEU A 160 10.10 -15.10 5.81
N SER A 161 9.28 -14.42 5.01
CA SER A 161 8.13 -15.04 4.34
C SER A 161 8.53 -15.82 3.09
N TYR A 162 9.31 -15.22 2.21
CA TYR A 162 9.72 -15.82 0.96
C TYR A 162 11.01 -16.61 1.12
N GLY A 163 12.02 -16.04 1.75
CA GLY A 163 13.29 -16.73 2.01
C GLY A 163 13.10 -17.95 2.91
N LEU A 164 12.72 -17.73 4.17
CA LEU A 164 12.68 -18.80 5.17
C LEU A 164 11.43 -19.69 5.04
N LYS A 165 10.22 -19.14 5.10
CA LYS A 165 8.98 -19.95 5.13
C LYS A 165 8.77 -20.71 3.80
N LYS A 166 9.00 -20.07 2.64
CA LYS A 166 8.89 -20.71 1.33
C LYS A 166 10.16 -21.43 0.86
N ARG A 167 11.25 -21.39 1.69
CA ARG A 167 12.49 -22.12 1.47
C ARG A 167 13.30 -21.66 0.25
N HIS A 168 13.29 -20.39 -0.08
CA HIS A 168 14.05 -19.77 -1.18
C HIS A 168 15.42 -19.21 -0.75
N LEU A 169 15.92 -19.55 0.46
CA LEU A 169 17.19 -19.03 1.01
C LEU A 169 18.42 -19.34 0.14
N LEU A 170 18.37 -20.43 -0.65
CA LEU A 170 19.47 -20.85 -1.50
C LEU A 170 19.30 -20.43 -2.98
N ASP A 171 18.24 -19.70 -3.30
CA ASP A 171 17.97 -19.26 -4.66
C ASP A 171 18.95 -18.16 -5.05
N LYS A 172 19.85 -18.49 -6.01
CA LYS A 172 20.87 -17.55 -6.45
C LYS A 172 20.25 -16.33 -7.12
N GLY A 173 20.69 -15.16 -6.67
CA GLY A 173 20.28 -13.88 -7.26
C GLY A 173 18.90 -13.40 -6.79
N LEU A 174 18.35 -13.96 -5.72
CA LEU A 174 17.15 -13.46 -5.05
C LEU A 174 17.49 -12.33 -4.07
N PHE A 175 18.61 -12.46 -3.35
CA PHE A 175 19.13 -11.48 -2.42
C PHE A 175 20.58 -11.13 -2.76
N ASP A 176 20.98 -9.92 -2.42
CA ASP A 176 22.39 -9.49 -2.49
C ASP A 176 23.21 -10.01 -1.29
N GLU A 177 24.47 -9.60 -1.23
CA GLU A 177 25.40 -9.97 -0.14
C GLU A 177 24.99 -9.44 1.23
N ASN A 178 24.12 -8.42 1.30
CA ASN A 178 23.55 -7.83 2.50
C ASN A 178 22.14 -8.36 2.81
N TYR A 179 21.71 -9.41 2.11
CA TYR A 179 20.37 -9.98 2.19
C TYR A 179 19.25 -9.02 1.80
N LYS A 180 19.56 -8.03 0.95
CA LYS A 180 18.52 -7.20 0.34
C LYS A 180 17.93 -7.93 -0.86
N PHE A 181 16.60 -7.94 -0.96
CA PHE A 181 15.88 -8.47 -2.10
C PHE A 181 16.19 -7.64 -3.34
N TYR A 182 16.53 -8.30 -4.45
CA TYR A 182 16.86 -7.60 -5.69
C TYR A 182 15.63 -7.01 -6.34
N ASP A 183 15.69 -5.70 -6.62
CA ASP A 183 14.73 -5.03 -7.48
C ASP A 183 15.02 -5.38 -8.94
N LYS A 184 14.23 -6.25 -9.55
CA LYS A 184 14.41 -6.73 -10.93
C LYS A 184 13.14 -6.52 -11.73
N PRO A 185 13.27 -6.27 -13.06
CA PRO A 185 12.10 -6.14 -13.94
C PRO A 185 11.21 -7.38 -13.98
N GLU A 186 11.78 -8.57 -13.75
CA GLU A 186 11.09 -9.86 -13.74
C GLU A 186 10.32 -10.11 -12.43
N GLU A 187 10.68 -9.39 -11.37
CA GLU A 187 9.99 -9.49 -10.09
C GLU A 187 8.82 -8.49 -10.05
N ILE A 188 7.69 -8.94 -9.52
CA ILE A 188 6.49 -8.09 -9.40
C ILE A 188 6.66 -7.08 -8.26
N PHE A 189 7.37 -7.47 -7.21
CA PHE A 189 7.50 -6.71 -5.99
C PHE A 189 8.92 -6.20 -5.77
N THR A 190 9.03 -4.98 -5.23
CA THR A 190 10.26 -4.39 -4.71
C THR A 190 10.12 -4.11 -3.22
N THR A 191 11.23 -3.98 -2.51
CA THR A 191 11.23 -3.80 -1.08
C THR A 191 12.08 -2.60 -0.65
N PHE A 192 11.80 -2.10 0.57
CA PHE A 192 12.61 -1.10 1.23
C PHE A 192 13.00 -1.54 2.64
N ASN A 193 14.15 -1.07 3.12
CA ASN A 193 14.39 -0.95 4.54
C ASN A 193 13.74 0.34 5.07
N ILE A 194 13.34 0.35 6.33
CA ILE A 194 12.63 1.51 6.93
C ILE A 194 13.46 2.79 6.82
N ASP A 195 14.76 2.73 7.14
CA ASP A 195 15.65 3.89 7.06
C ASP A 195 15.90 4.36 5.62
N GLU A 196 15.95 3.43 4.67
CA GLU A 196 16.07 3.74 3.25
C GLU A 196 14.86 4.51 2.75
N PHE A 197 13.66 4.05 3.11
CA PHE A 197 12.43 4.74 2.74
C PHE A 197 12.32 6.14 3.37
N ASN A 198 12.64 6.25 4.66
CA ASN A 198 12.62 7.55 5.34
C ASN A 198 13.61 8.54 4.70
N LYS A 199 14.84 8.10 4.37
CA LYS A 199 15.84 8.94 3.66
C LYS A 199 15.35 9.36 2.26
N LEU A 200 14.63 8.50 1.55
CA LEU A 200 14.00 8.87 0.28
C LEU A 200 13.01 10.01 0.50
N MET A 201 12.16 9.90 1.50
CA MET A 201 11.12 10.89 1.80
C MET A 201 11.68 12.23 2.34
N ASP A 202 12.85 12.23 2.98
CA ASP A 202 13.52 13.46 3.45
C ASP A 202 13.87 14.45 2.32
N ASN A 203 13.90 13.98 1.06
CA ASN A 203 14.15 14.84 -0.11
C ASN A 203 12.93 15.65 -0.57
N TYR A 204 11.77 15.46 0.05
CA TYR A 204 10.52 16.09 -0.37
C TYR A 204 9.99 17.09 0.68
N PRO A 205 9.18 18.08 0.28
CA PRO A 205 8.57 19.04 1.19
C PRO A 205 7.40 18.43 1.98
N ILE A 206 7.70 17.40 2.75
CA ILE A 206 6.75 16.65 3.56
C ILE A 206 7.27 16.49 4.99
N GLU A 207 6.39 16.57 5.96
CA GLU A 207 6.68 16.25 7.36
C GLU A 207 6.32 14.78 7.62
N ASN A 208 7.26 13.99 8.10
CA ASN A 208 6.98 12.62 8.54
C ASN A 208 6.16 12.67 9.83
N ILE A 209 4.91 12.23 9.79
CA ILE A 209 4.01 12.16 10.95
C ILE A 209 4.20 10.83 11.68
N SER A 210 4.26 9.72 10.96
CA SER A 210 4.50 8.39 11.52
C SER A 210 4.87 7.39 10.44
N THR A 211 5.58 6.34 10.83
CA THR A 211 5.75 5.11 10.05
C THR A 211 5.15 3.95 10.85
N VAL A 212 4.29 3.17 10.23
CA VAL A 212 3.43 2.19 10.89
C VAL A 212 3.58 0.81 10.26
N ALA A 213 3.71 -0.21 11.09
CA ALA A 213 3.55 -1.60 10.67
C ALA A 213 2.05 -1.89 10.46
N THR A 214 1.57 -2.08 9.22
CA THR A 214 0.13 -2.24 9.00
C THR A 214 -0.37 -3.63 9.35
N ASP A 215 0.38 -4.67 9.05
CA ASP A 215 0.07 -6.06 9.39
C ASP A 215 0.95 -6.62 10.53
N GLY A 216 2.06 -5.95 10.83
CA GLY A 216 2.98 -6.31 11.91
C GLY A 216 3.38 -7.79 11.85
N LEU A 217 3.40 -8.43 13.01
CA LEU A 217 3.70 -9.87 13.10
C LEU A 217 2.55 -10.76 12.60
N SER A 218 1.37 -10.20 12.30
CA SER A 218 0.21 -11.01 11.90
C SER A 218 0.43 -11.72 10.56
N SER A 219 1.15 -11.10 9.64
CA SER A 219 1.51 -11.73 8.37
C SER A 219 2.45 -12.93 8.55
N ILE A 220 3.46 -12.81 9.43
CA ILE A 220 4.42 -13.88 9.72
C ILE A 220 3.77 -15.00 10.52
N LEU A 221 2.92 -14.65 11.49
CA LEU A 221 2.24 -15.56 12.41
C LEU A 221 0.81 -15.91 11.95
N ARG A 222 0.53 -15.84 10.65
CA ARG A 222 -0.80 -16.00 10.07
C ARG A 222 -1.56 -17.22 10.59
N ASP A 223 -0.91 -18.37 10.64
CA ASP A 223 -1.54 -19.61 11.07
C ASP A 223 -2.02 -19.55 12.52
N TYR A 224 -1.33 -18.81 13.37
CA TYR A 224 -1.69 -18.59 14.79
C TYR A 224 -2.76 -17.50 14.95
N VAL A 225 -2.72 -16.45 14.14
CA VAL A 225 -3.71 -15.37 14.20
C VAL A 225 -5.08 -15.83 13.69
N ASN A 226 -5.07 -16.67 12.65
CA ASN A 226 -6.31 -17.12 12.01
C ASN A 226 -7.13 -18.12 12.85
N ILE A 227 -6.50 -18.82 13.80
CA ILE A 227 -7.20 -19.74 14.71
C ILE A 227 -7.74 -19.08 15.99
N LEU A 228 -7.39 -17.80 16.23
CA LEU A 228 -7.93 -17.05 17.36
C LEU A 228 -9.47 -16.96 17.27
N ASP A 229 -10.15 -17.03 18.41
CA ASP A 229 -11.56 -16.64 18.44
C ASP A 229 -11.71 -15.10 18.36
N ASP A 230 -12.92 -14.58 18.40
CA ASP A 230 -13.16 -13.14 18.21
C ASP A 230 -12.72 -12.29 19.40
N GLU A 231 -12.76 -12.83 20.62
CA GLU A 231 -12.29 -12.13 21.81
C GLU A 231 -10.75 -12.11 21.85
N GLU A 232 -10.11 -13.23 21.56
CA GLU A 232 -8.66 -13.32 21.43
C GLU A 232 -8.14 -12.40 20.31
N PHE A 233 -8.85 -12.36 19.17
CA PHE A 233 -8.47 -11.47 18.06
C PHE A 233 -8.57 -9.99 18.44
N LYS A 234 -9.57 -9.58 19.21
CA LYS A 234 -9.64 -8.20 19.75
C LYS A 234 -8.43 -7.86 20.61
N VAL A 235 -8.00 -8.78 21.47
CA VAL A 235 -6.82 -8.60 22.33
C VAL A 235 -5.55 -8.50 21.47
N TRP A 236 -5.43 -9.37 20.47
CA TRP A 236 -4.32 -9.33 19.51
C TRP A 236 -4.26 -8.00 18.76
N LEU A 237 -5.38 -7.52 18.27
CA LEU A 237 -5.50 -6.27 17.55
C LEU A 237 -5.17 -5.06 18.45
N ASP A 238 -5.60 -5.06 19.70
CA ASP A 238 -5.24 -4.02 20.68
C ASP A 238 -3.71 -4.01 20.96
N TYR A 239 -3.11 -5.19 21.13
CA TYR A 239 -1.64 -5.30 21.21
C TYR A 239 -0.96 -4.76 19.96
N HIS A 240 -1.45 -5.13 18.77
CA HIS A 240 -0.90 -4.64 17.50
C HIS A 240 -0.96 -3.10 17.44
N TYR A 241 -2.08 -2.48 17.76
CA TYR A 241 -2.22 -1.02 17.76
C TYR A 241 -1.27 -0.30 18.73
N LYS A 242 -0.89 -0.94 19.83
CA LYS A 242 0.08 -0.41 20.80
C LYS A 242 1.54 -0.65 20.38
N SER A 243 1.77 -1.51 19.41
CA SER A 243 3.12 -1.90 18.98
C SER A 243 3.47 -1.51 17.55
N CYS A 244 2.49 -1.16 16.71
CA CYS A 244 2.69 -0.94 15.28
C CYS A 244 3.56 0.28 14.91
N GLU A 245 3.79 1.21 15.86
CA GLU A 245 4.73 2.34 15.68
C GLU A 245 6.10 2.10 16.34
N LYS A 246 6.33 0.94 16.95
CA LYS A 246 7.62 0.62 17.59
C LYS A 246 8.67 0.33 16.54
N LYS A 247 9.74 1.14 16.52
CA LYS A 247 10.81 1.10 15.51
C LYS A 247 11.49 -0.28 15.40
N ASP A 248 11.60 -1.00 16.51
CA ASP A 248 12.17 -2.34 16.59
C ASP A 248 11.25 -3.45 16.03
N LEU A 249 9.99 -3.15 15.74
CA LEU A 249 9.01 -4.12 15.22
C LEU A 249 8.53 -3.82 13.79
N ILE A 250 8.63 -2.59 13.32
CA ILE A 250 8.10 -2.19 12.00
C ILE A 250 8.72 -3.03 10.87
N GLY A 251 10.02 -3.31 10.92
CA GLY A 251 10.72 -4.07 9.89
C GLY A 251 10.21 -5.49 9.68
N TYR A 252 9.52 -6.06 10.66
CA TYR A 252 8.92 -7.40 10.54
C TYR A 252 7.50 -7.40 9.95
N SER A 253 6.92 -6.24 9.73
CA SER A 253 5.64 -6.10 9.01
C SER A 253 5.83 -6.32 7.52
N SER A 254 4.97 -7.08 6.86
CA SER A 254 5.04 -7.21 5.40
C SER A 254 4.82 -5.86 4.73
N HIS A 255 3.83 -5.10 5.20
CA HIS A 255 3.56 -3.76 4.74
C HIS A 255 3.87 -2.75 5.84
N ALA A 256 4.69 -1.77 5.51
CA ALA A 256 4.86 -0.55 6.30
C ALA A 256 4.13 0.60 5.62
N LEU A 257 3.56 1.50 6.41
CA LEU A 257 2.83 2.67 5.96
C LEU A 257 3.54 3.94 6.42
N TYR A 258 4.07 4.70 5.48
CA TYR A 258 4.55 6.04 5.72
C TYR A 258 3.36 7.02 5.69
N ILE A 259 3.27 7.87 6.68
CA ILE A 259 2.25 8.91 6.80
C ILE A 259 2.95 10.25 6.85
N GLY A 260 2.75 11.07 5.84
CA GLY A 260 3.35 12.38 5.74
C GLY A 260 2.31 13.48 5.58
N LYS A 261 2.65 14.68 6.07
CA LYS A 261 1.87 15.89 5.86
C LYS A 261 2.63 16.82 4.92
N LYS A 262 2.02 17.19 3.80
CA LYS A 262 2.62 18.12 2.84
C LYS A 262 2.78 19.51 3.47
N LYS A 263 3.99 20.08 3.35
CA LYS A 263 4.33 21.44 3.82
C LYS A 263 3.75 22.51 2.93
#